data_b12ab5fa8ed82b9370ad0bb56b0aacb0
#
_entry.id   b12ab5fa8ed82b9370ad0bb56b0aacb0
#
_cell.length_a   1.000
_cell.length_b   1.000
_cell.length_c   1.000
_cell.angle_alpha   90.00
_cell.angle_beta   90.00
_cell.angle_gamma   90.00
#
_symmetry.space_group_name_H-M   'P 1'
#
loop_
_entity.id
_entity.type
_entity.pdbx_description
1 polymer ?
#
loop_
_entity_poly.entity_id
_entity_poly.type
_entity_poly.pdbx_seq_one_letter_code
_entity_poly.pdbx_strand_id
1 'polypeptide(L)'
;DILRKRVEEKYRDPAQPVYPNTRSEAMARGEIFEWMASRDRTLTCAGAFEKDATNAYNDGKLPAFLKEWTITYGKDRCMFVLACTMAQRTGDERFYPPARQAAGRFAALQKQMGGHTDVYAVDNHSCVINAAMEQLAKPERSVEKLTMQRKQSEPER
;
A
#
# COMPACT_ATOMS: atom_id res chain seq x y z
N ASP A 1 -17.76 15.55 -17.23
CA ASP A 1 -16.58 16.36 -17.40
C ASP A 1 -15.43 15.55 -18.01
N ILE A 2 -15.00 15.98 -19.19
CA ILE A 2 -13.94 15.29 -19.98
C ILE A 2 -12.61 15.30 -19.23
N LEU A 3 -12.28 16.42 -18.59
CA LEU A 3 -11.01 16.57 -17.88
C LEU A 3 -10.94 15.62 -16.68
N ARG A 4 -12.03 15.52 -15.94
CA ARG A 4 -12.13 14.59 -14.80
C ARG A 4 -11.98 13.14 -15.24
N LYS A 5 -12.63 12.75 -16.34
CA LYS A 5 -12.53 11.39 -16.88
C LYS A 5 -11.11 11.05 -17.32
N ARG A 6 -10.40 11.99 -17.94
CA ARG A 6 -9.01 11.78 -18.35
C ARG A 6 -8.10 11.55 -17.16
N VAL A 7 -8.30 12.31 -16.08
CA VAL A 7 -7.52 12.15 -14.84
C VAL A 7 -7.84 10.81 -14.20
N GLU A 8 -9.12 10.44 -14.09
CA GLU A 8 -9.54 9.16 -13.53
C GLU A 8 -8.93 7.99 -14.28
N GLU A 9 -8.90 8.05 -15.62
CA GLU A 9 -8.28 7.02 -16.45
C GLU A 9 -6.77 6.91 -16.18
N LYS A 10 -6.09 8.06 -16.09
CA LYS A 10 -4.66 8.11 -15.78
C LYS A 10 -4.34 7.43 -14.44
N TYR A 11 -5.17 7.63 -13.42
CA TYR A 11 -4.95 7.11 -12.07
C TYR A 11 -5.55 5.72 -11.85
N ARG A 12 -6.12 5.09 -12.87
CA ARG A 12 -6.53 3.68 -12.81
C ARG A 12 -5.37 2.72 -12.94
N ASP A 13 -4.29 3.15 -13.57
CA ASP A 13 -3.09 2.32 -13.73
C ASP A 13 -2.48 2.07 -12.35
N PRO A 14 -2.30 0.79 -11.94
CA PRO A 14 -1.65 0.46 -10.67
C PRO A 14 -0.25 1.02 -10.53
N ALA A 15 0.44 1.31 -11.65
CA ALA A 15 1.76 1.90 -11.65
C ALA A 15 1.77 3.38 -11.28
N GLN A 16 0.62 4.04 -11.30
CA GLN A 16 0.54 5.47 -10.95
C GLN A 16 0.81 5.66 -9.46
N PRO A 17 1.69 6.59 -9.09
CA PRO A 17 2.00 6.84 -7.67
C PRO A 17 0.81 7.51 -6.97
N VAL A 18 0.81 7.39 -5.65
CA VAL A 18 -0.11 8.17 -4.81
C VAL A 18 0.21 9.65 -5.01
N TYR A 19 -0.82 10.49 -5.18
CA TYR A 19 -0.62 11.93 -5.36
C TYR A 19 0.03 12.49 -4.08
N PRO A 20 1.19 13.19 -4.20
CA PRO A 20 2.03 13.46 -3.03
C PRO A 20 1.69 14.73 -2.25
N ASN A 21 0.83 15.60 -2.80
CA ASN A 21 0.57 16.91 -2.20
C ASN A 21 -0.79 16.95 -1.49
N THR A 22 -0.98 17.96 -0.63
CA THR A 22 -2.25 18.18 0.07
C THR A 22 -3.33 18.65 -0.90
N ARG A 23 -4.58 18.62 -0.46
CA ARG A 23 -5.70 19.14 -1.24
C ARG A 23 -5.51 20.63 -1.57
N SER A 24 -5.08 21.43 -0.57
CA SER A 24 -4.83 22.86 -0.77
C SER A 24 -3.74 23.12 -1.80
N GLU A 25 -2.65 22.36 -1.74
CA GLU A 25 -1.56 22.45 -2.71
C GLU A 25 -2.02 22.03 -4.10
N ALA A 26 -2.83 20.98 -4.18
CA ALA A 26 -3.40 20.54 -5.45
C ALA A 26 -4.28 21.61 -6.08
N MET A 27 -5.09 22.30 -5.27
CA MET A 27 -5.90 23.40 -5.75
C MET A 27 -5.03 24.54 -6.26
N ALA A 28 -3.98 24.91 -5.52
CA ALA A 28 -3.07 25.97 -5.95
C ALA A 28 -2.32 25.64 -7.24
N ARG A 29 -2.06 24.36 -7.50
CA ARG A 29 -1.36 23.87 -8.69
C ARG A 29 -2.28 23.58 -9.86
N GLY A 30 -3.60 23.68 -9.69
CA GLY A 30 -4.56 23.23 -10.71
C GLY A 30 -4.62 21.73 -10.88
N GLU A 31 -4.27 20.97 -9.86
CA GLU A 31 -4.18 19.50 -9.89
C GLU A 31 -5.22 18.83 -8.99
N ILE A 32 -6.35 19.50 -8.74
CA ILE A 32 -7.36 18.99 -7.81
C ILE A 32 -7.97 17.66 -8.28
N PHE A 33 -8.10 17.46 -9.60
CA PHE A 33 -8.66 16.21 -10.13
C PHE A 33 -7.70 15.03 -9.91
N GLU A 34 -6.40 15.27 -10.03
CA GLU A 34 -5.37 14.27 -9.71
C GLU A 34 -5.43 13.88 -8.24
N TRP A 35 -5.58 14.85 -7.34
CA TRP A 35 -5.73 14.60 -5.92
C TRP A 35 -6.97 13.77 -5.63
N MET A 36 -8.12 14.14 -6.22
CA MET A 36 -9.39 13.44 -6.03
C MET A 36 -9.33 12.00 -6.54
N ALA A 37 -8.79 11.80 -7.74
CA ALA A 37 -8.66 10.47 -8.33
C ALA A 37 -7.77 9.55 -7.49
N SER A 38 -6.64 10.07 -7.03
CA SER A 38 -5.72 9.31 -6.17
C SER A 38 -6.38 8.96 -4.84
N ARG A 39 -7.10 9.92 -4.23
CA ARG A 39 -7.83 9.71 -2.99
C ARG A 39 -8.87 8.60 -3.14
N ASP A 40 -9.70 8.67 -4.17
CA ASP A 40 -10.76 7.70 -4.39
C ASP A 40 -10.18 6.30 -4.61
N ARG A 41 -9.10 6.20 -5.36
CA ARG A 41 -8.44 4.92 -5.59
C ARG A 41 -7.81 4.37 -4.30
N THR A 42 -7.23 5.22 -3.49
CA THR A 42 -6.65 4.80 -2.20
C THR A 42 -7.74 4.32 -1.24
N LEU A 43 -8.90 4.97 -1.21
CA LEU A 43 -10.04 4.53 -0.42
C LEU A 43 -10.54 3.16 -0.90
N THR A 44 -10.63 2.94 -2.20
CA THR A 44 -11.01 1.64 -2.76
C THR A 44 -9.99 0.57 -2.42
N CYS A 45 -8.71 0.90 -2.49
CA CYS A 45 -7.61 0.02 -2.10
C CYS A 45 -7.73 -0.42 -0.63
N ALA A 46 -7.96 0.55 0.25
CA ALA A 46 -8.16 0.28 1.68
C ALA A 46 -9.39 -0.60 1.92
N GLY A 47 -10.50 -0.29 1.27
CA GLY A 47 -11.75 -1.05 1.39
C GLY A 47 -11.60 -2.51 0.94
N ALA A 48 -10.84 -2.75 -0.11
CA ALA A 48 -10.57 -4.11 -0.60
C ALA A 48 -9.78 -4.92 0.43
N PHE A 49 -8.78 -4.32 1.05
CA PHE A 49 -8.01 -4.96 2.12
C PHE A 49 -8.90 -5.27 3.33
N GLU A 50 -9.63 -4.27 3.80
CA GLU A 50 -10.51 -4.41 4.96
C GLU A 50 -11.51 -5.56 4.78
N LYS A 51 -12.05 -5.69 3.57
CA LYS A 51 -13.06 -6.70 3.26
C LYS A 51 -12.50 -8.12 3.24
N ASP A 52 -11.34 -8.34 2.62
CA ASP A 52 -10.89 -9.69 2.26
C ASP A 52 -9.63 -10.19 2.98
N ALA A 53 -8.81 -9.30 3.53
CA ALA A 53 -7.49 -9.68 4.05
C ALA A 53 -7.57 -10.60 5.27
N THR A 54 -8.51 -10.38 6.18
CA THR A 54 -8.64 -11.21 7.39
C THR A 54 -9.00 -12.64 7.03
N ASN A 55 -9.95 -12.84 6.12
CA ASN A 55 -10.33 -14.17 5.67
C ASN A 55 -9.16 -14.86 4.95
N ALA A 56 -8.45 -14.12 4.10
CA ALA A 56 -7.27 -14.65 3.42
C ALA A 56 -6.19 -15.07 4.41
N TYR A 57 -5.96 -14.26 5.44
CA TYR A 57 -5.00 -14.57 6.50
C TYR A 57 -5.38 -15.85 7.25
N ASN A 58 -6.64 -15.97 7.65
CA ASN A 58 -7.14 -17.12 8.40
C ASN A 58 -7.12 -18.41 7.56
N ASP A 59 -7.32 -18.30 6.25
CA ASP A 59 -7.33 -19.43 5.33
C ASP A 59 -5.94 -19.81 4.80
N GLY A 60 -4.87 -19.13 5.25
CA GLY A 60 -3.51 -19.33 4.76
C GLY A 60 -3.27 -18.85 3.34
N LYS A 61 -4.12 -17.94 2.84
CA LYS A 61 -4.10 -17.43 1.47
C LYS A 61 -3.67 -15.96 1.37
N LEU A 62 -3.11 -15.41 2.45
CA LEU A 62 -2.69 -14.01 2.45
C LEU A 62 -1.70 -13.68 1.33
N PRO A 63 -0.67 -14.50 1.03
CA PRO A 63 0.25 -14.20 -0.07
C PRO A 63 -0.46 -14.04 -1.42
N ALA A 64 -1.41 -14.91 -1.74
CA ALA A 64 -2.17 -14.82 -2.98
C ALA A 64 -3.03 -13.56 -3.02
N PHE A 65 -3.69 -13.23 -1.92
CA PHE A 65 -4.47 -11.99 -1.79
C PHE A 65 -3.59 -10.76 -2.02
N LEU A 66 -2.44 -10.70 -1.36
CA LEU A 66 -1.53 -9.55 -1.47
C LEU A 66 -1.01 -9.37 -2.89
N LYS A 67 -0.73 -10.46 -3.59
CA LYS A 67 -0.32 -10.42 -5.00
C LYS A 67 -1.40 -9.76 -5.87
N GLU A 68 -2.64 -10.22 -5.75
CA GLU A 68 -3.76 -9.65 -6.49
C GLU A 68 -4.02 -8.19 -6.11
N TRP A 69 -3.96 -7.89 -4.82
CA TRP A 69 -4.18 -6.54 -4.30
C TRP A 69 -3.15 -5.55 -4.84
N THR A 70 -1.87 -5.94 -4.84
CA THR A 70 -0.79 -5.08 -5.35
C THR A 70 -0.81 -4.95 -6.87
N ILE A 71 -1.23 -5.98 -7.59
CA ILE A 71 -1.42 -5.89 -9.05
C ILE A 71 -2.54 -4.88 -9.37
N THR A 72 -3.62 -4.91 -8.59
CA THR A 72 -4.78 -4.05 -8.83
C THR A 72 -4.52 -2.59 -8.49
N TYR A 73 -3.83 -2.32 -7.37
CA TYR A 73 -3.71 -0.95 -6.83
C TYR A 73 -2.30 -0.38 -6.84
N GLY A 74 -1.30 -1.19 -7.14
CA GLY A 74 0.11 -0.82 -7.08
C GLY A 74 0.68 -1.03 -5.68
N LYS A 75 1.90 -1.56 -5.61
CA LYS A 75 2.57 -1.89 -4.35
C LYS A 75 2.69 -0.67 -3.43
N ASP A 76 3.08 0.48 -3.98
CA ASP A 76 3.29 1.68 -3.17
C ASP A 76 1.99 2.17 -2.52
N ARG A 77 0.88 2.14 -3.27
CA ARG A 77 -0.43 2.53 -2.72
C ARG A 77 -0.87 1.56 -1.62
N CYS A 78 -0.67 0.26 -1.83
CA CYS A 78 -1.00 -0.76 -0.84
C CYS A 78 -0.18 -0.56 0.45
N MET A 79 1.11 -0.35 0.32
CA MET A 79 1.99 -0.08 1.47
C MET A 79 1.63 1.23 2.16
N PHE A 80 1.22 2.25 1.40
CA PHE A 80 0.76 3.51 1.95
C PHE A 80 -0.49 3.32 2.82
N VAL A 81 -1.47 2.53 2.38
CA VAL A 81 -2.67 2.21 3.17
C VAL A 81 -2.29 1.54 4.49
N LEU A 82 -1.40 0.56 4.46
CA LEU A 82 -0.94 -0.13 5.67
C LEU A 82 -0.17 0.81 6.59
N ALA A 83 0.67 1.68 6.03
CA ALA A 83 1.43 2.67 6.78
C ALA A 83 0.49 3.67 7.47
N CYS A 84 -0.56 4.12 6.79
CA CYS A 84 -1.59 4.99 7.38
C CYS A 84 -2.29 4.31 8.54
N THR A 85 -2.60 3.02 8.40
CA THR A 85 -3.22 2.23 9.45
C THR A 85 -2.33 2.16 10.70
N MET A 86 -1.04 1.90 10.49
CA MET A 86 -0.07 1.86 11.59
C MET A 86 0.11 3.23 12.26
N ALA A 87 0.11 4.30 11.47
CA ALA A 87 0.19 5.67 11.99
C ALA A 87 -1.02 6.01 12.85
N GLN A 88 -2.20 5.55 12.47
CA GLN A 88 -3.44 5.73 13.23
C GLN A 88 -3.40 5.00 14.58
N ARG A 89 -2.66 3.88 14.65
CA ARG A 89 -2.51 3.07 15.86
C ARG A 89 -1.16 3.30 16.52
N THR A 90 -0.74 4.54 16.63
CA THR A 90 0.51 4.92 17.30
C THR A 90 0.54 4.36 18.72
N GLY A 91 1.63 3.68 19.08
CA GLY A 91 1.77 3.05 20.39
C GLY A 91 1.27 1.61 20.46
N ASP A 92 0.74 1.06 19.39
CA ASP A 92 0.38 -0.36 19.34
C ASP A 92 1.65 -1.20 19.26
N GLU A 93 2.01 -1.85 20.38
CA GLU A 93 3.24 -2.64 20.50
C GLU A 93 3.20 -3.94 19.72
N ARG A 94 2.03 -4.34 19.21
CA ARG A 94 1.88 -5.55 18.40
C ARG A 94 2.47 -5.42 17.00
N PHE A 95 2.76 -4.19 16.56
CA PHE A 95 3.45 -3.99 15.27
C PHE A 95 4.94 -4.27 15.39
N TYR A 96 5.44 -5.17 14.56
CA TYR A 96 6.83 -5.61 14.57
C TYR A 96 7.79 -4.55 14.00
N PRO A 97 9.08 -4.53 14.46
CA PRO A 97 10.05 -3.57 13.91
C PRO A 97 10.16 -3.54 12.39
N PRO A 98 10.22 -4.67 11.65
CA PRO A 98 10.26 -4.63 10.19
C PRO A 98 9.05 -3.93 9.56
N ALA A 99 7.85 -4.16 10.11
CA ALA A 99 6.64 -3.49 9.64
C ALA A 99 6.69 -1.98 9.92
N ARG A 100 7.18 -1.59 11.09
CA ARG A 100 7.37 -0.17 11.45
C ARG A 100 8.38 0.53 10.56
N GLN A 101 9.47 -0.13 10.23
CA GLN A 101 10.48 0.38 9.30
C GLN A 101 9.90 0.63 7.92
N ALA A 102 9.12 -0.33 7.42
CA ALA A 102 8.46 -0.19 6.12
C ALA A 102 7.48 0.99 6.13
N ALA A 103 6.69 1.12 7.19
CA ALA A 103 5.76 2.23 7.36
C ALA A 103 6.48 3.59 7.36
N GLY A 104 7.67 3.66 7.94
CA GLY A 104 8.48 4.88 8.00
C GLY A 104 8.82 5.46 6.64
N ARG A 105 8.88 4.64 5.59
CA ARG A 105 9.14 5.11 4.22
C ARG A 105 8.08 6.05 3.70
N PHE A 106 6.88 5.98 4.25
CA PHE A 106 5.74 6.78 3.84
C PHE A 106 5.45 7.96 4.77
N ALA A 107 6.31 8.20 5.77
CA ALA A 107 6.10 9.26 6.75
C ALA A 107 6.01 10.65 6.09
N ALA A 108 6.89 10.94 5.13
CA ALA A 108 6.89 12.21 4.42
C ALA A 108 5.61 12.37 3.58
N LEU A 109 5.20 11.31 2.91
CA LEU A 109 3.97 11.31 2.10
C LEU A 109 2.74 11.55 2.98
N GLN A 110 2.69 10.95 4.17
CA GLN A 110 1.60 11.17 5.12
C GLN A 110 1.51 12.64 5.53
N LYS A 111 2.65 13.29 5.79
CA LYS A 111 2.70 14.72 6.11
C LYS A 111 2.21 15.57 4.96
N GLN A 112 2.64 15.26 3.74
CA GLN A 112 2.22 15.97 2.54
C GLN A 112 0.72 15.86 2.30
N MET A 113 0.10 14.78 2.73
CA MET A 113 -1.36 14.61 2.63
C MET A 113 -2.11 15.26 3.80
N GLY A 114 -1.46 16.14 4.56
CA GLY A 114 -2.10 16.93 5.61
C GLY A 114 -2.41 16.17 6.90
N GLY A 115 -1.79 15.02 7.10
CA GLY A 115 -1.99 14.24 8.31
C GLY A 115 -3.32 13.50 8.40
N HIS A 116 -4.10 13.45 7.32
CA HIS A 116 -5.40 12.78 7.29
C HIS A 116 -5.26 11.28 7.02
N THR A 117 -4.31 10.64 7.70
CA THR A 117 -4.03 9.21 7.55
C THR A 117 -5.17 8.32 8.01
N ASP A 118 -5.98 8.81 8.94
CA ASP A 118 -7.17 8.11 9.46
C ASP A 118 -8.18 7.78 8.35
N VAL A 119 -8.23 8.58 7.30
CA VAL A 119 -9.15 8.37 6.17
C VAL A 119 -8.87 7.05 5.47
N TYR A 120 -7.59 6.64 5.40
CA TYR A 120 -7.16 5.44 4.69
C TYR A 120 -6.89 4.25 5.62
N ALA A 121 -7.03 4.42 6.93
CA ALA A 121 -6.79 3.35 7.87
C ALA A 121 -7.85 2.24 7.72
N VAL A 122 -7.42 0.99 7.87
CA VAL A 122 -8.31 -0.18 7.77
C VAL A 122 -8.57 -0.77 9.14
N ASP A 123 -9.75 -1.37 9.31
CA ASP A 123 -10.19 -1.98 10.56
C ASP A 123 -9.89 -3.48 10.57
N ASN A 124 -8.60 -3.82 10.49
CA ASN A 124 -8.15 -5.20 10.56
C ASN A 124 -7.27 -5.41 11.80
N HIS A 125 -7.20 -6.63 12.29
CA HIS A 125 -6.39 -6.96 13.45
C HIS A 125 -4.90 -6.72 13.16
N SER A 126 -4.14 -6.37 14.18
CA SER A 126 -2.72 -6.05 14.06
C SER A 126 -1.89 -7.18 13.47
N CYS A 127 -2.25 -8.44 13.72
CA CYS A 127 -1.52 -9.58 13.15
C CYS A 127 -1.67 -9.66 11.63
N VAL A 128 -2.83 -9.28 11.09
CA VAL A 128 -3.06 -9.22 9.64
C VAL A 128 -2.26 -8.08 9.02
N ILE A 129 -2.27 -6.92 9.65
CA ILE A 129 -1.51 -5.74 9.19
C ILE A 129 -0.01 -6.04 9.19
N ASN A 130 0.51 -6.62 10.28
CA ASN A 130 1.93 -7.00 10.39
C ASN A 130 2.34 -7.97 9.28
N ALA A 131 1.57 -9.04 9.11
CA ALA A 131 1.87 -10.07 8.11
C ALA A 131 1.89 -9.48 6.71
N ALA A 132 0.91 -8.64 6.38
CA ALA A 132 0.83 -7.98 5.08
C ALA A 132 2.02 -7.04 4.85
N MET A 133 2.31 -6.17 5.83
CA MET A 133 3.40 -5.20 5.71
C MET A 133 4.76 -5.88 5.60
N GLU A 134 5.01 -6.90 6.42
CA GLU A 134 6.26 -7.66 6.37
C GLU A 134 6.46 -8.33 5.02
N GLN A 135 5.41 -8.93 4.47
CA GLN A 135 5.48 -9.60 3.18
C GLN A 135 5.73 -8.61 2.05
N LEU A 136 5.03 -7.48 2.04
CA LEU A 136 5.19 -6.46 1.01
C LEU A 136 6.52 -5.72 1.12
N ALA A 137 7.09 -5.63 2.32
CA ALA A 137 8.36 -4.96 2.54
C ALA A 137 9.55 -5.78 2.06
N LYS A 138 9.39 -7.08 1.83
CA LYS A 138 10.48 -7.94 1.30
C LYS A 138 10.82 -7.48 -0.11
N PRO A 139 12.10 -7.18 -0.39
CA PRO A 139 12.50 -6.80 -1.75
C PRO A 139 12.30 -7.97 -2.72
N GLU A 140 11.67 -7.72 -3.85
CA GLU A 140 11.50 -8.72 -4.91
C GLU A 140 12.84 -9.31 -5.35
N ARG A 141 13.90 -8.46 -5.39
CA ARG A 141 15.26 -8.88 -5.71
C ARG A 141 15.80 -9.96 -4.77
N SER A 142 15.42 -9.94 -3.49
CA SER A 142 15.84 -10.95 -2.52
C SER A 142 15.26 -12.32 -2.85
N VAL A 143 13.99 -12.37 -3.27
CA VAL A 143 13.34 -13.60 -3.67
C VAL A 143 13.95 -14.13 -4.97
N GLU A 144 14.20 -13.27 -5.94
CA GLU A 144 14.85 -13.63 -7.20
C GLU A 144 16.28 -14.15 -6.98
N LYS A 145 17.06 -13.48 -6.13
CA LYS A 145 18.40 -13.94 -5.77
C LYS A 145 18.40 -15.30 -5.11
N LEU A 146 17.50 -15.55 -4.19
CA LEU A 146 17.37 -16.85 -3.53
C LEU A 146 16.98 -17.94 -4.54
N THR A 147 16.07 -17.65 -5.44
CA THR A 147 15.65 -18.55 -6.50
C THR A 147 16.79 -18.85 -7.47
N MET A 148 17.55 -17.84 -7.86
CA MET A 148 18.73 -18.00 -8.71
C MET A 148 19.83 -18.82 -8.05
N GLN A 149 20.09 -18.58 -6.76
CA GLN A 149 21.07 -19.35 -6.01
C GLN A 149 20.69 -20.83 -5.92
N ARG A 150 19.41 -21.14 -5.73
CA ARG A 150 18.92 -22.52 -5.75
C ARG A 150 19.12 -23.16 -7.10
N LYS A 151 18.82 -22.47 -8.19
CA LYS A 151 19.02 -22.98 -9.56
C LYS A 151 20.49 -23.21 -9.87
N GLN A 152 21.38 -22.38 -9.36
CA GLN A 152 22.82 -22.53 -9.57
C GLN A 152 23.41 -23.68 -8.76
N SER A 153 22.85 -24.02 -7.62
CA SER A 153 23.33 -25.11 -6.79
C SER A 153 22.79 -26.48 -7.22
N GLU A 154 21.63 -26.55 -7.84
CA GLU A 154 21.00 -27.79 -8.27
C GLU A 154 21.81 -28.55 -9.35
N PRO A 155 22.38 -27.90 -10.39
CA PRO A 155 23.10 -28.63 -11.42
C PRO A 155 24.43 -29.25 -10.98
N GLU A 156 24.96 -28.84 -9.85
CA GLU A 156 26.23 -29.35 -9.32
C GLU A 156 26.09 -30.67 -8.55
N ARG A 157 24.87 -31.12 -8.41
CA ARG A 157 24.57 -32.39 -7.81
C ARG A 157 24.51 -33.50 -8.86
#